data_74166c77fca1139e50ed4704e8c1be58
#
_entry.id   74166c77fca1139e50ed4704e8c1be58
#
_cell.length_a   1.000
_cell.length_b   1.000
_cell.length_c   1.000
_cell.angle_alpha   90.00
_cell.angle_beta   90.00
_cell.angle_gamma   90.00
#
_symmetry.space_group_name_H-M   'P 1'
#
loop_
_entity.id
_entity.type
_entity.pdbx_description
1 polymer ?
#
loop_
_entity_poly.entity_id
_entity_poly.type
_entity_poly.pdbx_seq_one_letter_code
_entity_poly.pdbx_strand_id
1 'polypeptide(L)'
;MALYFGSDKVALLHGKMGSSQKSEIMDAFIHGSIKILITTSVIEVGVDVANANMMIIFNADHFGLSQLHQLRGRIGRGSTQSYCIFVSDPKTDNAKKRLKIISTCDDGFALAREDLKLRGEGDIFGQAQSGIPQFKLGDIINNYNIFTTAQKESKVLVNQNPELVGEEYDFLKLLMEYDD
;
A
#
# COMPACT_ATOMS: atom_id res chain seq x y z
N MET A 1 6.06 20.64 21.09
CA MET A 1 4.83 19.88 21.43
C MET A 1 4.62 19.82 22.94
N ALA A 2 5.49 19.19 23.72
CA ALA A 2 5.29 19.05 25.18
C ALA A 2 5.11 20.40 25.91
N LEU A 3 5.77 21.49 25.48
CA LEU A 3 5.59 22.82 26.04
C LEU A 3 4.17 23.40 25.89
N TYR A 4 3.43 23.01 24.86
CA TYR A 4 2.08 23.53 24.59
C TYR A 4 0.98 22.63 25.12
N PHE A 5 1.19 21.29 25.13
CA PHE A 5 0.14 20.31 25.45
C PHE A 5 0.35 19.63 26.81
N GLY A 6 1.46 19.92 27.51
CA GLY A 6 1.88 19.20 28.71
C GLY A 6 2.71 17.95 28.37
N SER A 7 3.75 17.71 29.15
CA SER A 7 4.65 16.56 28.93
C SER A 7 3.97 15.22 29.18
N ASP A 8 2.93 15.21 29.99
CA ASP A 8 2.09 14.04 30.33
C ASP A 8 1.12 13.64 29.21
N LYS A 9 0.89 14.50 28.21
CA LYS A 9 -0.03 14.28 27.09
C LYS A 9 0.66 13.90 25.79
N VAL A 10 2.00 13.90 25.77
CA VAL A 10 2.80 13.63 24.56
C VAL A 10 3.73 12.47 24.82
N ALA A 11 3.69 11.46 23.96
CA ALA A 11 4.62 10.34 24.02
C ALA A 11 5.38 10.16 22.71
N LEU A 12 6.59 9.61 22.83
CA LEU A 12 7.44 9.20 21.71
C LEU A 12 7.45 7.67 21.64
N LEU A 13 7.32 7.13 20.43
CA LEU A 13 7.38 5.71 20.16
C LEU A 13 8.32 5.44 18.98
N HIS A 14 9.32 4.58 19.16
CA HIS A 14 10.30 4.25 18.12
C HIS A 14 10.78 2.79 18.19
N GLY A 15 11.39 2.32 17.10
CA GLY A 15 11.78 0.93 16.93
C GLY A 15 12.71 0.34 17.99
N LYS A 16 13.59 1.18 18.59
CA LYS A 16 14.58 0.75 19.60
C LYS A 16 14.01 0.54 21.01
N MET A 17 12.72 0.86 21.24
CA MET A 17 12.07 0.65 22.54
C MET A 17 11.71 -0.82 22.73
N GLY A 18 11.73 -1.27 23.98
CA GLY A 18 11.27 -2.61 24.37
C GLY A 18 9.77 -2.82 24.11
N SER A 19 9.36 -4.07 23.90
CA SER A 19 7.96 -4.40 23.61
C SER A 19 6.98 -3.98 24.71
N SER A 20 7.33 -4.18 25.99
CA SER A 20 6.50 -3.76 27.13
C SER A 20 6.25 -2.26 27.12
N GLN A 21 7.32 -1.46 26.96
CA GLN A 21 7.22 0.00 26.92
C GLN A 21 6.37 0.50 25.74
N LYS A 22 6.49 -0.14 24.58
CA LYS A 22 5.65 0.16 23.40
C LYS A 22 4.19 -0.10 23.69
N SER A 23 3.88 -1.25 24.32
CA SER A 23 2.51 -1.62 24.70
C SER A 23 1.90 -0.62 25.66
N GLU A 24 2.62 -0.26 26.73
CA GLU A 24 2.16 0.71 27.74
C GLU A 24 1.84 2.08 27.11
N ILE A 25 2.69 2.58 26.22
CA ILE A 25 2.47 3.85 25.50
C ILE A 25 1.25 3.75 24.59
N MET A 26 1.10 2.64 23.86
CA MET A 26 -0.04 2.43 22.97
C MET A 26 -1.34 2.32 23.75
N ASP A 27 -1.37 1.59 24.85
CA ASP A 27 -2.54 1.48 25.73
C ASP A 27 -2.95 2.85 26.30
N ALA A 28 -1.98 3.63 26.76
CA ALA A 28 -2.23 4.99 27.24
C ALA A 28 -2.76 5.93 26.12
N PHE A 29 -2.33 5.74 24.88
CA PHE A 29 -2.82 6.48 23.72
C PHE A 29 -4.25 6.05 23.35
N ILE A 30 -4.53 4.75 23.31
CA ILE A 30 -5.87 4.20 23.03
C ILE A 30 -6.88 4.65 24.08
N HIS A 31 -6.51 4.64 25.36
CA HIS A 31 -7.36 5.12 26.46
C HIS A 31 -7.43 6.65 26.58
N GLY A 32 -6.67 7.37 25.74
CA GLY A 32 -6.72 8.82 25.64
C GLY A 32 -6.01 9.57 26.78
N SER A 33 -5.21 8.90 27.61
CA SER A 33 -4.31 9.53 28.58
C SER A 33 -3.22 10.32 27.85
N ILE A 34 -2.62 9.72 26.83
CA ILE A 34 -1.75 10.38 25.85
C ILE A 34 -2.63 10.92 24.72
N LYS A 35 -2.44 12.18 24.36
CA LYS A 35 -3.19 12.88 23.32
C LYS A 35 -2.42 13.00 22.01
N ILE A 36 -1.10 13.00 22.07
CA ILE A 36 -0.22 13.13 20.93
C ILE A 36 0.82 12.02 20.99
N LEU A 37 0.83 11.18 19.97
CA LEU A 37 1.82 10.14 19.77
C LEU A 37 2.76 10.58 18.64
N ILE A 38 4.04 10.76 18.97
CA ILE A 38 5.09 11.02 17.98
C ILE A 38 5.77 9.68 17.70
N THR A 39 5.84 9.29 16.43
CA THR A 39 6.41 7.99 16.08
C THR A 39 7.27 8.06 14.83
N THR A 40 8.27 7.21 14.76
CA THR A 40 8.96 6.90 13.50
C THR A 40 8.10 5.93 12.70
N SER A 41 8.38 5.74 11.41
CA SER A 41 7.62 4.92 10.45
C SER A 41 7.33 3.46 10.88
N VAL A 42 7.75 3.07 12.06
CA VAL A 42 7.70 1.71 12.63
C VAL A 42 6.33 1.38 13.27
N ILE A 43 5.26 2.14 13.04
CA ILE A 43 3.93 1.61 13.33
C ILE A 43 3.54 0.63 12.20
N GLU A 44 4.33 -0.41 12.02
CA GLU A 44 3.97 -1.59 11.23
C GLU A 44 3.01 -2.50 12.00
N VAL A 45 2.74 -2.20 13.26
CA VAL A 45 1.88 -3.04 14.09
C VAL A 45 0.44 -2.60 13.88
N GLY A 46 -0.40 -3.52 13.42
CA GLY A 46 -1.82 -3.41 13.12
C GLY A 46 -2.72 -2.93 14.27
N VAL A 47 -2.30 -1.89 14.99
CA VAL A 47 -3.12 -1.26 16.03
C VAL A 47 -3.94 -0.16 15.38
N ASP A 48 -5.23 -0.43 15.24
CA ASP A 48 -6.21 0.57 14.87
C ASP A 48 -6.54 1.43 16.09
N VAL A 49 -6.36 2.72 15.96
CA VAL A 49 -6.69 3.67 17.02
C VAL A 49 -7.98 4.40 16.65
N ALA A 50 -9.11 3.85 17.08
CA ALA A 50 -10.44 4.36 16.73
C ALA A 50 -10.67 5.82 17.15
N ASN A 51 -9.99 6.30 18.19
CA ASN A 51 -10.08 7.66 18.70
C ASN A 51 -9.02 8.62 18.10
N ALA A 52 -8.12 8.14 17.25
CA ALA A 52 -7.20 9.01 16.50
C ALA A 52 -7.93 9.65 15.31
N ASN A 53 -8.10 10.95 15.37
CA ASN A 53 -8.80 11.73 14.35
C ASN A 53 -7.87 12.65 13.55
N MET A 54 -6.59 12.70 13.89
CA MET A 54 -5.60 13.47 13.14
C MET A 54 -4.30 12.69 12.99
N MET A 55 -3.78 12.65 11.77
CA MET A 55 -2.45 12.12 11.45
C MET A 55 -1.68 13.17 10.67
N ILE A 56 -0.44 13.41 11.06
CA ILE A 56 0.47 14.29 10.33
C ILE A 56 1.69 13.47 9.94
N ILE A 57 1.96 13.37 8.64
CA ILE A 57 3.08 12.62 8.08
C ILE A 57 4.10 13.61 7.54
N PHE A 58 5.25 13.70 8.21
CA PHE A 58 6.37 14.52 7.77
C PHE A 58 7.21 13.79 6.72
N ASN A 59 7.81 14.56 5.79
CA ASN A 59 8.59 14.04 4.69
C ASN A 59 7.82 12.99 3.87
N ALA A 60 6.55 13.29 3.59
CA ALA A 60 5.63 12.36 2.94
C ALA A 60 6.10 11.94 1.53
N ASP A 61 6.95 12.74 0.87
CA ASP A 61 7.57 12.43 -0.42
C ASP A 61 8.55 11.26 -0.38
N HIS A 62 9.04 10.86 0.79
CA HIS A 62 9.90 9.69 0.97
C HIS A 62 9.13 8.38 1.05
N PHE A 63 7.81 8.42 1.18
CA PHE A 63 6.96 7.23 1.26
C PHE A 63 6.40 6.84 -0.12
N GLY A 64 6.21 5.55 -0.33
CA GLY A 64 5.45 5.04 -1.48
C GLY A 64 3.94 5.29 -1.32
N LEU A 65 3.19 5.29 -2.43
CA LEU A 65 1.73 5.48 -2.41
C LEU A 65 1.01 4.47 -1.54
N SER A 66 1.40 3.20 -1.63
CA SER A 66 0.83 2.12 -0.81
C SER A 66 1.08 2.33 0.68
N GLN A 67 2.27 2.80 1.07
CA GLN A 67 2.59 3.10 2.46
C GLN A 67 1.75 4.27 2.99
N LEU A 68 1.65 5.37 2.23
CA LEU A 68 0.81 6.51 2.61
C LEU A 68 -0.66 6.13 2.73
N HIS A 69 -1.15 5.27 1.83
CA HIS A 69 -2.52 4.75 1.90
C HIS A 69 -2.75 3.90 3.15
N GLN A 70 -1.83 3.00 3.47
CA GLN A 70 -1.91 2.19 4.69
C GLN A 70 -1.89 3.05 5.96
N LEU A 71 -1.02 4.08 6.01
CA LEU A 71 -0.96 5.02 7.13
C LEU A 71 -2.28 5.79 7.26
N ARG A 72 -2.80 6.35 6.16
CA ARG A 72 -4.09 7.05 6.15
C ARG A 72 -5.23 6.16 6.65
N GLY A 73 -5.24 4.89 6.26
CA GLY A 73 -6.24 3.91 6.68
C GLY A 73 -6.19 3.52 8.17
N ARG A 74 -5.20 4.01 8.94
CA ARG A 74 -5.10 3.76 10.38
C ARG A 74 -5.91 4.71 11.24
N ILE A 75 -6.41 5.79 10.66
CA ILE A 75 -7.27 6.77 11.33
C ILE A 75 -8.66 6.79 10.69
N GLY A 76 -9.62 7.44 11.33
CA GLY A 76 -10.95 7.66 10.75
C GLY A 76 -11.91 6.48 10.88
N ARG A 77 -11.65 5.54 11.79
CA ARG A 77 -12.54 4.40 12.06
C ARG A 77 -13.61 4.69 13.11
N GLY A 78 -13.59 5.88 13.68
CA GLY A 78 -14.61 6.37 14.62
C GLY A 78 -15.71 7.17 13.94
N SER A 79 -16.64 7.70 14.74
CA SER A 79 -17.73 8.56 14.27
C SER A 79 -17.31 10.03 14.00
N THR A 80 -16.07 10.38 14.33
CA THR A 80 -15.56 11.75 14.22
C THR A 80 -14.86 11.97 12.90
N GLN A 81 -15.02 13.16 12.31
CA GLN A 81 -14.27 13.56 11.13
C GLN A 81 -12.77 13.46 11.39
N SER A 82 -12.05 12.82 10.45
CA SER A 82 -10.62 12.58 10.57
C SER A 82 -9.84 13.28 9.46
N TYR A 83 -8.60 13.66 9.79
CA TYR A 83 -7.72 14.41 8.89
C TYR A 83 -6.36 13.75 8.79
N CYS A 84 -5.91 13.48 7.58
CA CYS A 84 -4.54 13.04 7.29
C CYS A 84 -3.80 14.16 6.55
N ILE A 85 -2.77 14.71 7.15
CA ILE A 85 -2.00 15.83 6.62
C ILE A 85 -0.62 15.35 6.17
N PHE A 86 -0.31 15.53 4.90
CA PHE A 86 0.99 15.22 4.32
C PHE A 86 1.85 16.50 4.29
N VAL A 87 2.93 16.52 5.07
CA VAL A 87 3.89 17.62 5.13
C VAL A 87 5.13 17.22 4.36
N SER A 88 5.45 17.96 3.29
CA SER A 88 6.56 17.64 2.41
C SER A 88 7.02 18.83 1.59
N ASP A 89 8.29 18.78 1.13
CA ASP A 89 8.86 19.66 0.13
C ASP A 89 9.40 18.82 -1.04
N PRO A 90 8.52 18.32 -1.92
CA PRO A 90 8.88 17.35 -2.94
C PRO A 90 9.81 17.96 -3.99
N LYS A 91 11.00 17.36 -4.18
CA LYS A 91 12.03 17.83 -5.10
C LYS A 91 11.86 17.27 -6.52
N THR A 92 11.14 16.14 -6.68
CA THR A 92 10.95 15.49 -7.96
C THR A 92 9.50 15.55 -8.42
N ASP A 93 9.29 15.53 -9.74
CA ASP A 93 7.93 15.55 -10.30
C ASP A 93 7.15 14.27 -9.94
N ASN A 94 7.83 13.13 -9.82
CA ASN A 94 7.20 11.89 -9.37
C ASN A 94 6.72 11.99 -7.92
N ALA A 95 7.49 12.62 -7.03
CA ALA A 95 7.06 12.87 -5.65
C ALA A 95 5.83 13.79 -5.60
N LYS A 96 5.82 14.88 -6.40
CA LYS A 96 4.67 15.78 -6.53
C LYS A 96 3.42 15.05 -7.02
N LYS A 97 3.57 14.20 -8.05
CA LYS A 97 2.47 13.39 -8.60
C LYS A 97 1.92 12.43 -7.54
N ARG A 98 2.79 11.70 -6.82
CA ARG A 98 2.37 10.80 -5.74
C ARG A 98 1.56 11.50 -4.66
N LEU A 99 2.05 12.64 -4.16
CA LEU A 99 1.35 13.42 -3.14
C LEU A 99 0.00 13.94 -3.62
N LYS A 100 -0.09 14.37 -4.88
CA LYS A 100 -1.35 14.77 -5.49
C LYS A 100 -2.34 13.60 -5.57
N ILE A 101 -1.88 12.43 -6.02
CA ILE A 101 -2.72 11.22 -6.14
C ILE A 101 -3.26 10.81 -4.77
N ILE A 102 -2.39 10.67 -3.75
CA ILE A 102 -2.83 10.25 -2.41
C ILE A 102 -3.78 11.26 -1.74
N SER A 103 -3.69 12.55 -2.07
CA SER A 103 -4.56 13.58 -1.51
C SER A 103 -5.94 13.64 -2.16
N THR A 104 -6.12 13.09 -3.37
CA THR A 104 -7.35 13.18 -4.15
C THR A 104 -8.05 11.85 -4.40
N CYS A 105 -7.37 10.72 -4.15
CA CYS A 105 -7.89 9.38 -4.39
C CYS A 105 -7.99 8.58 -3.10
N ASP A 106 -9.18 8.03 -2.83
CA ASP A 106 -9.45 7.18 -1.66
C ASP A 106 -9.52 5.69 -2.02
N ASP A 107 -9.66 5.36 -3.29
CA ASP A 107 -9.74 3.99 -3.77
C ASP A 107 -8.35 3.33 -3.79
N GLY A 108 -8.16 2.29 -2.97
CA GLY A 108 -6.91 1.55 -2.87
C GLY A 108 -6.48 0.88 -4.18
N PHE A 109 -7.41 0.40 -5.00
CA PHE A 109 -7.10 -0.20 -6.31
C PHE A 109 -6.64 0.84 -7.32
N ALA A 110 -7.30 2.01 -7.33
CA ALA A 110 -6.87 3.12 -8.17
C ALA A 110 -5.48 3.61 -7.75
N LEU A 111 -5.20 3.72 -6.45
CA LEU A 111 -3.88 4.07 -5.93
C LEU A 111 -2.80 3.06 -6.31
N ALA A 112 -3.09 1.76 -6.23
CA ALA A 112 -2.15 0.71 -6.64
C ALA A 112 -1.82 0.81 -8.14
N ARG A 113 -2.81 1.09 -8.98
CA ARG A 113 -2.63 1.29 -10.42
C ARG A 113 -1.77 2.52 -10.72
N GLU A 114 -2.01 3.62 -10.02
CA GLU A 114 -1.21 4.83 -10.20
C GLU A 114 0.22 4.67 -9.66
N ASP A 115 0.42 3.93 -8.56
CA ASP A 115 1.75 3.58 -8.06
C ASP A 115 2.54 2.77 -9.08
N LEU A 116 1.88 1.82 -9.73
CA LEU A 116 2.44 1.01 -10.82
C LEU A 116 2.91 1.90 -11.99
N LYS A 117 2.06 2.81 -12.46
CA LYS A 117 2.39 3.75 -13.54
C LYS A 117 3.57 4.66 -13.18
N LEU A 118 3.64 5.14 -11.93
CA LEU A 118 4.70 6.04 -11.48
C LEU A 118 6.06 5.35 -11.32
N ARG A 119 6.06 4.06 -10.98
CA ARG A 119 7.29 3.26 -10.90
C ARG A 119 7.85 2.95 -12.29
N GLY A 120 7.00 2.96 -13.32
CA GLY A 120 7.36 2.54 -14.66
C GLY A 120 7.55 1.02 -14.77
N GLU A 121 7.54 0.50 -15.97
CA GLU A 121 7.70 -0.94 -16.25
C GLU A 121 9.07 -1.48 -15.78
N GLY A 122 10.10 -0.64 -15.77
CA GLY A 122 11.47 -1.05 -15.42
C GLY A 122 11.70 -1.33 -13.94
N ASP A 123 10.94 -0.68 -13.02
CA ASP A 123 11.09 -0.87 -11.57
C ASP A 123 10.21 -2.01 -11.03
N ILE A 124 9.15 -2.38 -11.75
CA ILE A 124 8.31 -3.54 -11.41
C ILE A 124 9.08 -4.82 -11.69
N PHE A 125 9.90 -4.79 -12.72
CA PHE A 125 10.78 -5.88 -13.15
C PHE A 125 12.22 -5.68 -12.64
N GLY A 126 12.43 -4.96 -11.52
CA GLY A 126 13.74 -4.66 -10.93
C GLY A 126 14.65 -5.86 -11.03
N GLN A 127 15.70 -5.72 -11.85
CA GLN A 127 16.76 -6.69 -12.12
C GLN A 127 16.34 -8.15 -11.94
N ALA A 128 15.95 -8.75 -13.04
CA ALA A 128 15.93 -10.21 -13.28
C ALA A 128 16.17 -11.11 -12.05
N GLN A 129 15.24 -11.11 -11.12
CA GLN A 129 15.14 -12.18 -10.15
C GLN A 129 13.70 -12.67 -10.10
N SER A 130 13.54 -13.82 -10.74
CA SER A 130 12.42 -14.74 -10.69
C SER A 130 11.13 -14.39 -11.43
N GLY A 131 11.04 -14.88 -12.69
CA GLY A 131 9.89 -15.68 -13.07
C GLY A 131 8.57 -14.98 -13.35
N ILE A 132 8.52 -13.67 -13.58
CA ILE A 132 7.33 -13.08 -14.17
C ILE A 132 7.51 -13.09 -15.68
N PRO A 133 6.66 -13.82 -16.43
CA PRO A 133 6.76 -13.86 -17.88
C PRO A 133 6.63 -12.44 -18.44
N GLN A 134 7.56 -12.02 -19.30
CA GLN A 134 7.32 -10.87 -20.16
C GLN A 134 6.13 -11.23 -21.04
N PHE A 135 4.99 -10.59 -20.82
CA PHE A 135 3.86 -10.80 -21.71
C PHE A 135 4.24 -10.32 -23.10
N LYS A 136 4.27 -11.25 -24.06
CA LYS A 136 4.57 -10.96 -25.48
C LYS A 136 3.51 -10.03 -26.10
N LEU A 137 2.30 -10.04 -25.54
CA LEU A 137 1.15 -9.28 -26.02
C LEU A 137 0.45 -8.64 -24.80
N GLY A 138 0.54 -7.34 -24.73
CA GLY A 138 -0.21 -6.55 -23.74
C GLY A 138 0.62 -6.03 -22.58
N ASP A 139 0.11 -4.99 -21.97
CA ASP A 139 0.63 -4.29 -20.81
C ASP A 139 -0.35 -4.50 -19.67
N ILE A 140 0.11 -5.11 -18.59
CA ILE A 140 -0.72 -5.38 -17.40
C ILE A 140 -1.38 -4.10 -16.88
N ILE A 141 -0.71 -2.96 -16.96
CA ILE A 141 -1.19 -1.68 -16.45
C ILE A 141 -2.35 -1.16 -17.31
N ASN A 142 -2.14 -1.12 -18.63
CA ASN A 142 -3.11 -0.58 -19.57
C ASN A 142 -4.23 -1.58 -19.90
N ASN A 143 -3.95 -2.87 -19.77
CA ASN A 143 -4.87 -3.97 -20.08
C ASN A 143 -5.32 -4.75 -18.84
N TYR A 144 -5.36 -4.12 -17.67
CA TYR A 144 -5.68 -4.77 -16.39
C TYR A 144 -7.01 -5.54 -16.42
N ASN A 145 -8.03 -5.00 -17.08
CA ASN A 145 -9.32 -5.69 -17.22
C ASN A 145 -9.20 -6.98 -18.04
N ILE A 146 -8.39 -6.96 -19.10
CA ILE A 146 -8.12 -8.15 -19.92
C ILE A 146 -7.35 -9.16 -19.09
N PHE A 147 -6.33 -8.72 -18.35
CA PHE A 147 -5.54 -9.59 -17.49
C PHE A 147 -6.41 -10.26 -16.40
N THR A 148 -7.27 -9.53 -15.72
CA THR A 148 -8.15 -10.09 -14.69
C THR A 148 -9.18 -11.04 -15.26
N THR A 149 -9.69 -10.76 -16.45
CA THR A 149 -10.60 -11.66 -17.15
C THR A 149 -9.88 -12.94 -17.55
N ALA A 150 -8.71 -12.83 -18.18
CA ALA A 150 -7.90 -13.99 -18.57
C ALA A 150 -7.53 -14.85 -17.35
N GLN A 151 -7.15 -14.25 -16.21
CA GLN A 151 -6.86 -14.97 -14.98
C GLN A 151 -8.09 -15.73 -14.43
N LYS A 152 -9.27 -15.13 -14.54
CA LYS A 152 -10.53 -15.77 -14.11
C LYS A 152 -10.87 -16.96 -15.02
N GLU A 153 -10.82 -16.75 -16.32
CA GLU A 153 -11.13 -17.78 -17.31
C GLU A 153 -10.11 -18.94 -17.27
N SER A 154 -8.82 -18.63 -17.11
CA SER A 154 -7.79 -19.68 -16.97
C SER A 154 -8.02 -20.56 -15.73
N LYS A 155 -8.42 -19.98 -14.59
CA LYS A 155 -8.77 -20.75 -13.38
C LYS A 155 -9.97 -21.67 -13.61
N VAL A 156 -10.99 -21.18 -14.31
CA VAL A 156 -12.18 -22.00 -14.66
C VAL A 156 -11.75 -23.15 -15.57
N LEU A 157 -10.98 -22.85 -16.60
CA LEU A 157 -10.48 -23.83 -17.55
C LEU A 157 -9.65 -24.93 -16.86
N VAL A 158 -8.64 -24.56 -16.08
CA VAL A 158 -7.79 -25.51 -15.35
C VAL A 158 -8.58 -26.37 -14.38
N ASN A 159 -9.61 -25.83 -13.70
CA ASN A 159 -10.44 -26.61 -12.82
C ASN A 159 -11.36 -27.60 -13.55
N GLN A 160 -11.81 -27.27 -14.75
CA GLN A 160 -12.71 -28.10 -15.54
C GLN A 160 -11.97 -29.11 -16.42
N ASN A 161 -10.80 -28.72 -16.96
CA ASN A 161 -10.03 -29.52 -17.90
C ASN A 161 -8.51 -29.30 -17.69
N PRO A 162 -7.93 -29.84 -16.59
CA PRO A 162 -6.53 -29.59 -16.22
C PRO A 162 -5.53 -30.09 -17.26
N GLU A 163 -5.87 -31.11 -18.02
CA GLU A 163 -5.03 -31.72 -19.05
C GLU A 163 -5.27 -31.11 -20.43
N LEU A 164 -6.15 -30.11 -20.55
CA LEU A 164 -6.57 -29.47 -21.80
C LEU A 164 -6.93 -30.50 -22.89
N VAL A 165 -7.72 -31.52 -22.56
CA VAL A 165 -8.14 -32.56 -23.50
C VAL A 165 -9.20 -32.00 -24.46
N GLY A 166 -8.90 -32.06 -25.76
CA GLY A 166 -9.77 -31.60 -26.86
C GLY A 166 -9.03 -30.82 -27.92
N GLU A 167 -9.46 -30.93 -29.18
CA GLU A 167 -8.87 -30.23 -30.32
C GLU A 167 -8.93 -28.70 -30.17
N GLU A 168 -9.95 -28.19 -29.50
CA GLU A 168 -10.11 -26.75 -29.22
C GLU A 168 -8.99 -26.16 -28.35
N TYR A 169 -8.23 -27.01 -27.63
CA TYR A 169 -7.10 -26.59 -26.77
C TYR A 169 -5.73 -26.78 -27.38
N ASP A 170 -5.63 -27.35 -28.59
CA ASP A 170 -4.34 -27.62 -29.22
C ASP A 170 -3.50 -26.36 -29.43
N PHE A 171 -4.16 -25.23 -29.71
CA PHE A 171 -3.46 -23.95 -29.84
C PHE A 171 -2.87 -23.49 -28.49
N LEU A 172 -3.56 -23.72 -27.37
CA LEU A 172 -3.05 -23.38 -26.03
C LEU A 172 -1.87 -24.28 -25.66
N LYS A 173 -1.92 -25.57 -25.96
CA LYS A 173 -0.81 -26.50 -25.73
C LYS A 173 0.42 -26.06 -26.52
N LEU A 174 0.25 -25.72 -27.79
CA LEU A 174 1.32 -25.22 -28.65
C LEU A 174 1.97 -23.95 -28.07
N LEU A 175 1.18 -23.01 -27.51
CA LEU A 175 1.71 -21.80 -26.88
C LEU A 175 2.51 -22.11 -25.61
N MET A 176 2.09 -23.11 -24.82
CA MET A 176 2.81 -23.51 -23.60
C MET A 176 4.13 -24.19 -23.89
N GLU A 177 4.22 -24.98 -24.97
CA GLU A 177 5.47 -25.61 -25.40
C GLU A 177 6.52 -24.62 -25.95
N TYR A 178 6.09 -23.42 -26.36
CA TYR A 178 7.01 -22.40 -26.89
C TYR A 178 7.64 -21.52 -25.79
N ASP A 179 7.20 -21.62 -24.53
CA ASP A 179 7.68 -20.81 -23.42
C ASP A 179 8.64 -21.58 -22.47
N ASP A 180 8.95 -22.85 -22.75
CA ASP A 180 10.02 -23.64 -22.12
C ASP A 180 11.33 -23.52 -22.94
#